data_6878f5559ffdc525fd220ef71fcc5d8a
#
_entry.id   6878f5559ffdc525fd220ef71fcc5d8a
#
_cell.length_a   1.000
_cell.length_b   1.000
_cell.length_c   1.000
_cell.angle_alpha   90.00
_cell.angle_beta   90.00
_cell.angle_gamma   90.00
#
_symmetry.space_group_name_H-M   'P 1'
#
loop_
_entity.id
_entity.type
_entity.pdbx_description
1 polymer ?
#
loop_
_entity_poly.entity_id
_entity_poly.type
_entity_poly.pdbx_seq_one_letter_code
_entity_poly.pdbx_strand_id
1 'polypeptide(L)'
;MPAPTFLGIGAQKAGTTWLFSMIAQHPEVCSGNRKELHYFNIPRRWSKGREWYEAQFTENPTGRAVGECTPAYLWTDVDPSYLDREKHLPDIAGRVAGMYPGLRLVVCLRHPVSRARSAMNEIVKKGPRFGLRPGLSIREAASRRPSIVEKGRYAVNLTEWMKHFPREAFLVLIYERDILPDAAKAATLRRVFEHIGVAPSFQPVGLTDRKNVRLKPYDIRVRYAGRIGRRALKLVPPAFQDHPALDFPDDPEGEQWLWSVYEPEIRDLEDLLGQRLLWNRPRAEVHDY
;
A
#
# COMPACT_ATOMS: atom_id res chain seq x y z
N MET A 1 8.27 -25.59 -9.81
CA MET A 1 7.38 -24.49 -9.39
C MET A 1 7.80 -23.25 -10.14
N PRO A 2 6.85 -22.43 -10.61
CA PRO A 2 7.20 -21.29 -11.44
C PRO A 2 7.84 -20.17 -10.61
N ALA A 3 8.97 -19.64 -11.09
CA ALA A 3 9.59 -18.45 -10.51
C ALA A 3 8.76 -17.19 -10.81
N PRO A 4 8.71 -16.21 -9.92
CA PRO A 4 8.00 -14.97 -10.18
C PRO A 4 8.64 -14.20 -11.35
N THR A 5 7.79 -13.57 -12.15
CA THR A 5 8.15 -12.71 -13.28
C THR A 5 7.78 -11.26 -13.03
N PHE A 6 6.89 -11.00 -12.07
CA PHE A 6 6.53 -9.64 -11.64
C PHE A 6 6.27 -9.55 -10.14
N LEU A 7 6.42 -8.35 -9.58
CA LEU A 7 6.01 -8.03 -8.22
C LEU A 7 5.27 -6.68 -8.16
N GLY A 8 4.17 -6.64 -7.42
CA GLY A 8 3.58 -5.40 -6.93
C GLY A 8 4.25 -5.00 -5.60
N ILE A 9 5.16 -4.02 -5.63
CA ILE A 9 6.00 -3.71 -4.47
C ILE A 9 5.44 -2.63 -3.54
N GLY A 10 4.45 -1.86 -3.98
CA GLY A 10 3.90 -0.76 -3.16
C GLY A 10 3.07 0.24 -3.94
N ALA A 11 2.73 1.37 -3.29
CA ALA A 11 2.90 1.69 -1.87
C ALA A 11 1.70 1.21 -1.06
N GLN A 12 1.92 1.02 0.23
CA GLN A 12 0.82 0.73 1.15
C GLN A 12 -0.21 1.88 1.13
N LYS A 13 -1.51 1.56 1.03
CA LYS A 13 -2.64 2.51 0.97
C LYS A 13 -2.77 3.31 -0.34
N ALA A 14 -2.21 2.80 -1.42
CA ALA A 14 -2.26 3.40 -2.76
C ALA A 14 -3.06 2.57 -3.79
N GLY A 15 -4.11 1.86 -3.36
CA GLY A 15 -4.99 1.12 -4.28
C GLY A 15 -4.51 -0.27 -4.71
N THR A 16 -3.40 -0.76 -4.19
CA THR A 16 -2.81 -2.07 -4.54
C THR A 16 -3.75 -3.26 -4.35
N THR A 17 -4.73 -3.18 -3.44
CA THR A 17 -5.71 -4.26 -3.25
C THR A 17 -6.65 -4.39 -4.43
N TRP A 18 -7.15 -3.25 -4.94
CA TRP A 18 -7.95 -3.24 -6.16
C TRP A 18 -7.13 -3.74 -7.34
N LEU A 19 -5.95 -3.15 -7.56
CA LEU A 19 -5.10 -3.50 -8.69
C LEU A 19 -4.79 -5.00 -8.73
N PHE A 20 -4.32 -5.58 -7.62
CA PHE A 20 -3.99 -6.99 -7.58
C PHE A 20 -5.21 -7.89 -7.74
N SER A 21 -6.38 -7.48 -7.24
CA SER A 21 -7.62 -8.23 -7.47
C SER A 21 -8.08 -8.24 -8.93
N MET A 22 -7.67 -7.26 -9.72
CA MET A 22 -7.90 -7.23 -11.17
C MET A 22 -6.88 -8.08 -11.93
N ILE A 23 -5.59 -7.97 -11.55
CA ILE A 23 -4.49 -8.77 -12.13
C ILE A 23 -4.75 -10.27 -11.92
N ALA A 24 -5.14 -10.66 -10.72
CA ALA A 24 -5.37 -12.07 -10.36
C ALA A 24 -6.53 -12.75 -11.09
N GLN A 25 -7.40 -11.98 -11.77
CA GLN A 25 -8.45 -12.55 -12.62
C GLN A 25 -7.95 -12.94 -14.01
N HIS A 26 -6.76 -12.47 -14.41
CA HIS A 26 -6.26 -12.73 -15.76
C HIS A 26 -5.89 -14.20 -15.92
N PRO A 27 -6.39 -14.91 -16.98
CA PRO A 27 -6.17 -16.34 -17.16
C PRO A 27 -4.70 -16.72 -17.38
N GLU A 28 -3.88 -15.79 -17.86
CA GLU A 28 -2.43 -15.99 -18.05
C GLU A 28 -1.60 -15.61 -16.81
N VAL A 29 -2.24 -15.25 -15.68
CA VAL A 29 -1.55 -14.89 -14.44
C VAL A 29 -1.64 -16.00 -13.40
N CYS A 30 -0.47 -16.42 -12.91
CA CYS A 30 -0.34 -17.26 -11.74
C CYS A 30 -0.13 -16.38 -10.51
N SER A 31 -1.17 -16.12 -9.77
CA SER A 31 -1.08 -15.33 -8.53
C SER A 31 -0.74 -16.22 -7.34
N GLY A 32 -0.11 -15.64 -6.31
CA GLY A 32 0.12 -16.33 -5.06
C GLY A 32 -1.19 -16.74 -4.36
N ASN A 33 -1.15 -17.85 -3.62
CA ASN A 33 -2.28 -18.42 -2.85
C ASN A 33 -2.92 -17.43 -1.86
N ARG A 34 -2.24 -16.36 -1.56
CA ARG A 34 -2.72 -15.23 -0.75
C ARG A 34 -2.12 -13.94 -1.22
N LYS A 35 -2.84 -12.84 -1.03
CA LYS A 35 -2.29 -11.50 -1.11
C LYS A 35 -1.27 -11.29 0.00
N GLU A 36 -0.17 -10.59 -0.31
CA GLU A 36 0.89 -10.18 0.61
C GLU A 36 1.65 -11.36 1.24
N LEU A 37 2.49 -12.00 0.43
CA LEU A 37 3.33 -13.10 0.91
C LEU A 37 4.37 -12.63 1.93
N HIS A 38 4.82 -11.37 1.86
CA HIS A 38 5.82 -10.81 2.79
C HIS A 38 7.10 -11.66 2.90
N TYR A 39 7.48 -12.36 1.85
CA TYR A 39 8.64 -13.24 1.85
C TYR A 39 9.93 -12.47 2.08
N PHE A 40 10.16 -11.40 1.32
CA PHE A 40 11.41 -10.66 1.34
C PHE A 40 11.59 -9.73 2.54
N ASN A 41 10.52 -9.41 3.29
CA ASN A 41 10.56 -8.44 4.37
C ASN A 41 10.33 -9.01 5.78
N ILE A 42 9.89 -10.28 5.92
CA ILE A 42 9.67 -10.90 7.23
C ILE A 42 10.67 -12.02 7.46
N PRO A 43 11.54 -11.93 8.50
CA PRO A 43 12.60 -12.91 8.77
C PRO A 43 12.14 -14.36 8.75
N ARG A 44 11.06 -14.68 9.48
CA ARG A 44 10.50 -16.04 9.57
C ARG A 44 9.95 -16.58 8.26
N ARG A 45 9.68 -15.72 7.26
CA ARG A 45 9.24 -16.15 5.92
C ARG A 45 10.42 -16.31 5.00
N TRP A 46 11.38 -15.40 5.08
CA TRP A 46 12.63 -15.49 4.37
C TRP A 46 13.40 -16.79 4.71
N SER A 47 13.44 -17.16 6.00
CA SER A 47 14.13 -18.38 6.46
C SER A 47 13.53 -19.69 5.93
N LYS A 48 12.34 -19.65 5.30
CA LYS A 48 11.73 -20.83 4.68
C LYS A 48 12.34 -21.19 3.32
N GLY A 49 13.15 -20.30 2.76
CA GLY A 49 13.86 -20.55 1.51
C GLY A 49 13.03 -20.31 0.25
N ARG A 50 13.75 -20.33 -0.88
CA ARG A 50 13.22 -20.07 -2.22
C ARG A 50 12.11 -21.04 -2.63
N GLU A 51 12.31 -22.31 -2.39
CA GLU A 51 11.35 -23.36 -2.75
C GLU A 51 9.98 -23.12 -2.08
N TRP A 52 9.99 -22.75 -0.79
CA TRP A 52 8.76 -22.41 -0.11
C TRP A 52 8.06 -21.20 -0.73
N TYR A 53 8.82 -20.20 -1.16
CA TYR A 53 8.25 -18.99 -1.78
C TYR A 53 7.63 -19.33 -3.14
N GLU A 54 8.35 -20.05 -3.99
CA GLU A 54 7.86 -20.47 -5.31
C GLU A 54 6.66 -21.42 -5.20
N ALA A 55 6.57 -22.23 -4.14
CA ALA A 55 5.41 -23.07 -3.85
C ALA A 55 4.13 -22.30 -3.47
N GLN A 56 4.22 -20.98 -3.24
CA GLN A 56 3.03 -20.18 -2.99
C GLN A 56 2.28 -19.82 -4.28
N PHE A 57 2.87 -20.02 -5.44
CA PHE A 57 2.24 -19.74 -6.74
C PHE A 57 1.52 -20.97 -7.27
N THR A 58 0.27 -20.76 -7.70
CA THR A 58 -0.52 -21.84 -8.27
C THR A 58 0.04 -22.20 -9.65
N GLU A 59 0.16 -23.47 -9.94
CA GLU A 59 0.49 -23.92 -11.29
C GLU A 59 -0.68 -23.59 -12.23
N ASN A 60 -0.36 -22.94 -13.34
CA ASN A 60 -1.31 -22.62 -14.39
C ASN A 60 -0.65 -22.91 -15.73
N PRO A 61 -1.14 -23.91 -16.49
CA PRO A 61 -0.54 -24.30 -17.76
C PRO A 61 -0.50 -23.18 -18.81
N THR A 62 -1.41 -22.22 -18.70
CA THR A 62 -1.47 -21.04 -19.59
C THR A 62 -0.79 -19.82 -18.98
N GLY A 63 -0.25 -19.93 -17.77
CA GLY A 63 0.32 -18.81 -17.02
C GLY A 63 1.62 -18.34 -17.66
N ARG A 64 1.61 -17.08 -18.13
CA ARG A 64 2.79 -16.38 -18.67
C ARG A 64 3.44 -15.47 -17.64
N ALA A 65 2.63 -14.94 -16.71
CA ALA A 65 3.11 -14.09 -15.64
C ALA A 65 2.85 -14.74 -14.29
N VAL A 66 3.87 -14.76 -13.45
CA VAL A 66 3.83 -15.29 -12.09
C VAL A 66 4.17 -14.18 -11.12
N GLY A 67 3.34 -13.94 -10.10
CA GLY A 67 3.70 -12.87 -9.17
C GLY A 67 2.71 -12.64 -8.03
N GLU A 68 3.09 -11.74 -7.17
CA GLU A 68 2.32 -11.33 -5.99
C GLU A 68 2.41 -9.82 -5.75
N CYS A 69 1.63 -9.33 -4.80
CA CYS A 69 1.66 -7.92 -4.41
C CYS A 69 1.78 -7.81 -2.89
N THR A 70 2.96 -7.39 -2.44
CA THR A 70 3.23 -7.04 -1.04
C THR A 70 3.64 -5.56 -0.96
N PRO A 71 2.73 -4.65 -0.63
CA PRO A 71 3.01 -3.21 -0.65
C PRO A 71 4.07 -2.75 0.36
N ALA A 72 4.45 -3.60 1.27
CA ALA A 72 5.51 -3.34 2.24
C ALA A 72 6.92 -3.46 1.63
N TYR A 73 7.07 -4.05 0.44
CA TYR A 73 8.38 -4.21 -0.20
C TYR A 73 8.98 -2.89 -0.67
N LEU A 74 8.16 -1.93 -1.07
CA LEU A 74 8.66 -0.62 -1.49
C LEU A 74 9.50 0.05 -0.40
N TRP A 75 9.16 -0.16 0.87
CA TRP A 75 9.87 0.40 2.00
C TRP A 75 11.10 -0.46 2.34
N THR A 76 12.21 -0.16 1.71
CA THR A 76 13.47 -0.92 1.76
C THR A 76 14.57 -0.22 2.53
N ASP A 77 14.62 1.11 2.48
CA ASP A 77 15.51 1.91 3.31
C ASP A 77 14.85 2.15 4.67
N VAL A 78 15.14 1.29 5.60
CA VAL A 78 14.57 1.35 6.93
C VAL A 78 15.65 1.66 7.92
N ASP A 79 15.52 2.82 8.58
CA ASP A 79 16.38 3.16 9.71
C ASP A 79 16.33 2.02 10.76
N PRO A 80 17.47 1.40 11.07
CA PRO A 80 17.52 0.30 12.02
C PRO A 80 16.95 0.64 13.41
N SER A 81 16.88 1.92 13.79
CA SER A 81 16.29 2.36 15.05
C SER A 81 14.77 2.21 15.09
N TYR A 82 14.11 2.20 13.92
CA TYR A 82 12.66 2.01 13.79
C TYR A 82 12.24 0.57 13.55
N LEU A 83 13.22 -0.31 13.37
CA LEU A 83 12.96 -1.71 13.17
C LEU A 83 12.77 -2.42 14.50
N ASP A 84 11.60 -2.96 14.66
CA ASP A 84 11.49 -4.22 15.37
C ASP A 84 12.22 -5.25 14.48
N ARG A 85 13.55 -5.39 14.70
CA ARG A 85 14.46 -6.21 13.88
C ARG A 85 14.01 -7.65 13.75
N GLU A 86 13.17 -8.11 14.66
CA GLU A 86 12.55 -9.43 14.58
C GLU A 86 11.39 -9.48 13.57
N LYS A 87 10.89 -8.34 13.10
CA LYS A 87 9.69 -8.27 12.28
C LYS A 87 9.90 -7.74 10.87
N HIS A 88 11.04 -7.14 10.56
CA HIS A 88 11.28 -6.58 9.23
C HIS A 88 12.75 -6.70 8.82
N LEU A 89 13.00 -7.24 7.63
CA LEU A 89 14.34 -7.33 7.05
C LEU A 89 14.68 -6.03 6.30
N PRO A 90 15.91 -5.50 6.44
CA PRO A 90 16.40 -4.41 5.60
C PRO A 90 16.75 -4.93 4.19
N ASP A 91 17.13 -4.04 3.29
CA ASP A 91 17.62 -4.34 1.94
C ASP A 91 16.72 -5.33 1.16
N ILE A 92 15.44 -4.99 1.08
CA ILE A 92 14.47 -5.81 0.34
C ILE A 92 14.80 -5.83 -1.15
N ALA A 93 15.18 -4.68 -1.71
CA ALA A 93 15.48 -4.54 -3.13
C ALA A 93 16.66 -5.43 -3.55
N GLY A 94 17.75 -5.43 -2.79
CA GLY A 94 18.90 -6.29 -3.05
C GLY A 94 18.57 -7.78 -2.93
N ARG A 95 17.75 -8.19 -1.95
CA ARG A 95 17.29 -9.58 -1.82
C ARG A 95 16.45 -10.01 -3.02
N VAL A 96 15.55 -9.16 -3.49
CA VAL A 96 14.71 -9.45 -4.65
C VAL A 96 15.59 -9.58 -5.90
N ALA A 97 16.48 -8.63 -6.13
CA ALA A 97 17.37 -8.62 -7.28
C ALA A 97 18.35 -9.80 -7.28
N GLY A 98 18.90 -10.16 -6.12
CA GLY A 98 19.79 -11.31 -5.99
C GLY A 98 19.11 -12.65 -6.29
N MET A 99 17.79 -12.73 -6.09
CA MET A 99 17.03 -13.95 -6.34
C MET A 99 16.35 -13.95 -7.72
N TYR A 100 15.85 -12.79 -8.16
CA TYR A 100 15.07 -12.64 -9.40
C TYR A 100 15.42 -11.32 -10.13
N PRO A 101 16.57 -11.21 -10.79
CA PRO A 101 17.06 -9.97 -11.39
C PRO A 101 16.22 -9.47 -12.58
N GLY A 102 15.44 -10.32 -13.22
CA GLY A 102 14.64 -10.01 -14.40
C GLY A 102 13.17 -9.64 -14.12
N LEU A 103 12.82 -9.31 -12.86
CA LEU A 103 11.43 -9.01 -12.49
C LEU A 103 10.93 -7.72 -13.11
N ARG A 104 9.65 -7.72 -13.45
CA ARG A 104 8.86 -6.51 -13.72
C ARG A 104 8.19 -6.04 -12.44
N LEU A 105 8.31 -4.74 -12.17
CA LEU A 105 7.89 -4.16 -10.90
C LEU A 105 6.72 -3.19 -11.12
N VAL A 106 5.62 -3.41 -10.40
CA VAL A 106 4.45 -2.53 -10.44
C VAL A 106 4.36 -1.75 -9.13
N VAL A 107 4.31 -0.43 -9.26
CA VAL A 107 4.29 0.51 -8.13
C VAL A 107 3.08 1.42 -8.26
N CYS A 108 2.25 1.49 -7.22
CA CYS A 108 1.18 2.48 -7.11
C CYS A 108 1.60 3.53 -6.08
N LEU A 109 1.66 4.77 -6.47
CA LEU A 109 1.90 5.89 -5.57
C LEU A 109 0.61 6.67 -5.35
N ARG A 110 0.46 7.26 -4.20
CA ARG A 110 -0.68 8.09 -3.81
C ARG A 110 -0.16 9.37 -3.17
N HIS A 111 -0.95 10.45 -3.24
CA HIS A 111 -0.67 11.67 -2.51
C HIS A 111 -0.19 11.33 -1.08
N PRO A 112 1.05 11.69 -0.70
CA PRO A 112 1.69 11.08 0.47
C PRO A 112 1.02 11.44 1.80
N VAL A 113 0.41 12.63 1.92
CA VAL A 113 -0.39 13.00 3.10
C VAL A 113 -1.65 12.14 3.20
N SER A 114 -2.41 12.00 2.11
CA SER A 114 -3.61 11.15 2.07
C SER A 114 -3.26 9.67 2.35
N ARG A 115 -2.09 9.20 1.86
CA ARG A 115 -1.59 7.87 2.17
C ARG A 115 -1.30 7.73 3.67
N ALA A 116 -0.61 8.71 4.29
CA ALA A 116 -0.27 8.69 5.70
C ALA A 116 -1.52 8.65 6.59
N ARG A 117 -2.53 9.51 6.31
CA ARG A 117 -3.84 9.46 6.97
C ARG A 117 -4.51 8.10 6.83
N SER A 118 -4.53 7.54 5.61
CA SER A 118 -5.10 6.22 5.36
C SER A 118 -4.35 5.11 6.12
N ALA A 119 -3.03 5.22 6.27
CA ALA A 119 -2.23 4.26 7.05
C ALA A 119 -2.52 4.38 8.55
N MET A 120 -2.61 5.58 9.08
CA MET A 120 -2.99 5.84 10.46
C MET A 120 -4.37 5.25 10.78
N ASN A 121 -5.37 5.52 9.94
CA ASN A 121 -6.71 4.96 10.07
C ASN A 121 -6.70 3.42 10.03
N GLU A 122 -5.90 2.81 9.16
CA GLU A 122 -5.75 1.36 9.10
C GLU A 122 -5.17 0.76 10.39
N ILE A 123 -4.17 1.41 11.00
CA ILE A 123 -3.58 0.96 12.26
C ILE A 123 -4.61 1.04 13.38
N VAL A 124 -5.36 2.14 13.44
CA VAL A 124 -6.44 2.28 14.42
C VAL A 124 -7.53 1.22 14.20
N LYS A 125 -7.93 0.94 12.96
CA LYS A 125 -8.88 -0.15 12.66
C LYS A 125 -8.42 -1.51 13.17
N LYS A 126 -7.13 -1.79 13.17
CA LYS A 126 -6.56 -3.06 13.66
C LYS A 126 -6.68 -3.23 15.17
N GLY A 127 -6.89 -2.15 15.92
CA GLY A 127 -7.17 -2.13 17.35
C GLY A 127 -5.99 -1.74 18.24
N PRO A 128 -6.21 -1.65 19.56
CA PRO A 128 -5.29 -1.01 20.51
C PRO A 128 -3.91 -1.68 20.59
N ARG A 129 -3.83 -2.95 20.29
CA ARG A 129 -2.54 -3.71 20.28
C ARG A 129 -1.52 -3.18 19.27
N PHE A 130 -1.96 -2.39 18.29
CA PHE A 130 -1.08 -1.80 17.27
C PHE A 130 -0.56 -0.40 17.65
N GLY A 131 -0.86 0.09 18.86
CA GLY A 131 -0.21 1.24 19.48
C GLY A 131 -0.77 2.61 19.12
N LEU A 132 -1.74 2.70 18.20
CA LEU A 132 -2.46 3.95 17.94
C LEU A 132 -3.87 3.91 18.53
N ARG A 133 -4.36 5.07 18.92
CA ARG A 133 -5.72 5.28 19.44
C ARG A 133 -6.45 6.33 18.59
N PRO A 134 -7.78 6.30 18.53
CA PRO A 134 -8.58 7.41 18.00
C PRO A 134 -8.24 8.72 18.71
N GLY A 135 -8.24 9.82 17.96
CA GLY A 135 -8.02 11.17 18.52
C GLY A 135 -6.56 11.59 18.68
N LEU A 136 -5.59 10.77 18.27
CA LEU A 136 -4.20 11.22 18.17
C LEU A 136 -4.04 12.17 16.98
N SER A 137 -3.26 13.25 17.16
CA SER A 137 -2.77 14.04 16.04
C SER A 137 -1.86 13.23 15.11
N ILE A 138 -1.67 13.69 13.90
CA ILE A 138 -0.76 13.06 12.92
C ILE A 138 0.67 13.04 13.45
N ARG A 139 1.13 14.10 14.11
CA ARG A 139 2.46 14.18 14.73
C ARG A 139 2.66 13.13 15.83
N GLU A 140 1.68 12.99 16.72
CA GLU A 140 1.72 11.98 17.76
C GLU A 140 1.67 10.56 17.19
N ALA A 141 0.85 10.33 16.19
CA ALA A 141 0.79 9.05 15.51
C ALA A 141 2.11 8.71 14.82
N ALA A 142 2.73 9.68 14.15
CA ALA A 142 4.04 9.54 13.49
C ALA A 142 5.16 9.28 14.49
N SER A 143 5.18 9.96 15.65
CA SER A 143 6.18 9.71 16.69
C SER A 143 6.10 8.30 17.25
N ARG A 144 4.91 7.73 17.37
CA ARG A 144 4.69 6.34 17.82
C ARG A 144 4.91 5.30 16.74
N ARG A 145 4.73 5.69 15.47
CA ARG A 145 4.82 4.84 14.29
C ARG A 145 5.46 5.59 13.12
N PRO A 146 6.79 5.78 13.12
CA PRO A 146 7.50 6.50 12.07
C PRO A 146 7.22 5.97 10.66
N SER A 147 6.92 4.68 10.52
CA SER A 147 6.54 4.07 9.25
C SER A 147 5.30 4.71 8.59
N ILE A 148 4.50 5.51 9.33
CA ILE A 148 3.43 6.33 8.77
C ILE A 148 4.02 7.39 7.83
N VAL A 149 5.15 7.96 8.18
CA VAL A 149 5.86 8.97 7.38
C VAL A 149 6.78 8.28 6.36
N GLU A 150 7.68 7.41 6.83
CA GLU A 150 8.75 6.82 6.02
C GLU A 150 8.26 6.10 4.77
N LYS A 151 7.14 5.40 4.84
CA LYS A 151 6.53 4.74 3.68
C LYS A 151 5.96 5.69 2.62
N GLY A 152 5.90 6.99 2.90
CA GLY A 152 5.52 8.03 1.95
C GLY A 152 6.72 8.74 1.30
N ARG A 153 7.94 8.46 1.72
CA ARG A 153 9.18 8.98 1.14
C ARG A 153 9.51 8.19 -0.12
N TYR A 154 8.76 8.43 -1.17
CA TYR A 154 8.79 7.60 -2.37
C TYR A 154 10.08 7.74 -3.16
N ALA A 155 10.65 8.95 -3.23
CA ALA A 155 11.91 9.18 -3.95
C ALA A 155 13.04 8.35 -3.34
N VAL A 156 13.23 8.43 -2.02
CA VAL A 156 14.22 7.63 -1.29
C VAL A 156 14.02 6.14 -1.55
N ASN A 157 12.79 5.65 -1.34
CA ASN A 157 12.52 4.22 -1.47
C ASN A 157 12.69 3.72 -2.92
N LEU A 158 12.26 4.48 -3.93
CA LEU A 158 12.43 4.08 -5.32
C LEU A 158 13.88 4.17 -5.77
N THR A 159 14.65 5.16 -5.30
CA THR A 159 16.08 5.26 -5.59
C THR A 159 16.82 4.00 -5.12
N GLU A 160 16.51 3.47 -3.93
CA GLU A 160 17.10 2.20 -3.48
C GLU A 160 16.76 1.03 -4.40
N TRP A 161 15.51 0.92 -4.85
CA TRP A 161 15.12 -0.11 -5.80
C TRP A 161 15.81 0.06 -7.16
N MET A 162 15.98 1.29 -7.65
CA MET A 162 16.62 1.60 -8.94
C MET A 162 18.15 1.38 -8.96
N LYS A 163 18.78 1.16 -7.80
CA LYS A 163 20.16 0.66 -7.75
C LYS A 163 20.27 -0.79 -8.24
N HIS A 164 19.20 -1.55 -8.19
CA HIS A 164 19.17 -2.98 -8.47
C HIS A 164 18.39 -3.36 -9.73
N PHE A 165 17.47 -2.51 -10.15
CA PHE A 165 16.61 -2.74 -11.32
C PHE A 165 16.66 -1.54 -12.26
N PRO A 166 16.73 -1.76 -13.59
CA PRO A 166 16.69 -0.66 -14.55
C PRO A 166 15.32 0.03 -14.55
N ARG A 167 15.29 1.29 -15.03
CA ARG A 167 14.06 2.11 -15.04
C ARG A 167 12.89 1.43 -15.75
N GLU A 168 13.16 0.70 -16.80
CA GLU A 168 12.19 -0.03 -17.65
C GLU A 168 11.52 -1.20 -16.93
N ALA A 169 12.14 -1.69 -15.86
CA ALA A 169 11.53 -2.72 -15.02
C ALA A 169 10.32 -2.18 -14.22
N PHE A 170 10.18 -0.86 -14.09
CA PHE A 170 9.13 -0.24 -13.26
C PHE A 170 7.97 0.29 -14.09
N LEU A 171 6.76 -0.13 -13.76
CA LEU A 171 5.53 0.58 -14.09
C LEU A 171 5.04 1.34 -12.86
N VAL A 172 5.12 2.67 -12.90
CA VAL A 172 4.65 3.54 -11.83
C VAL A 172 3.27 4.09 -12.16
N LEU A 173 2.31 3.79 -11.31
CA LEU A 173 0.92 4.25 -11.37
C LEU A 173 0.69 5.31 -10.29
N ILE A 174 -0.07 6.34 -10.61
CA ILE A 174 -0.49 7.39 -9.66
C ILE A 174 -1.95 7.16 -9.32
N TYR A 175 -2.24 6.91 -8.05
CA TYR A 175 -3.56 6.54 -7.56
C TYR A 175 -4.66 7.49 -8.02
N GLU A 176 -4.44 8.80 -7.90
CA GLU A 176 -5.40 9.85 -8.22
C GLU A 176 -5.68 9.96 -9.73
N ARG A 177 -4.72 9.55 -10.58
CA ARG A 177 -4.84 9.59 -12.04
C ARG A 177 -5.28 8.25 -12.63
N ASP A 178 -4.68 7.17 -12.15
CA ASP A 178 -4.75 5.86 -12.80
C ASP A 178 -5.75 4.90 -12.15
N ILE A 179 -6.06 5.08 -10.85
CA ILE A 179 -6.85 4.10 -10.09
C ILE A 179 -8.16 4.68 -9.55
N LEU A 180 -8.12 5.91 -9.04
CA LEU A 180 -9.29 6.54 -8.43
C LEU A 180 -10.41 6.80 -9.44
N PRO A 181 -10.17 7.39 -10.63
CA PRO A 181 -11.21 7.62 -11.61
C PRO A 181 -11.62 6.33 -12.32
N ASP A 182 -12.93 6.02 -12.31
CA ASP A 182 -13.43 4.81 -12.96
C ASP A 182 -13.11 4.77 -14.46
N ALA A 183 -13.15 5.92 -15.13
CA ALA A 183 -12.82 6.04 -16.54
C ALA A 183 -11.35 5.67 -16.89
N ALA A 184 -10.42 5.82 -15.95
CA ALA A 184 -9.01 5.51 -16.18
C ALA A 184 -8.68 4.02 -16.01
N LYS A 185 -9.50 3.27 -15.29
CA LYS A 185 -9.18 1.91 -14.82
C LYS A 185 -8.90 0.91 -15.95
N ALA A 186 -9.71 0.93 -17.02
CA ALA A 186 -9.51 0.01 -18.14
C ALA A 186 -8.18 0.27 -18.88
N ALA A 187 -7.85 1.54 -19.15
CA ALA A 187 -6.58 1.91 -19.77
C ALA A 187 -5.37 1.59 -18.85
N THR A 188 -5.53 1.79 -17.55
CA THR A 188 -4.50 1.43 -16.57
C THR A 188 -4.23 -0.07 -16.57
N LEU A 189 -5.26 -0.91 -16.55
CA LEU A 189 -5.08 -2.37 -16.59
C LEU A 189 -4.44 -2.84 -17.88
N ARG A 190 -4.79 -2.27 -19.03
CA ARG A 190 -4.10 -2.56 -20.29
C ARG A 190 -2.59 -2.35 -20.16
N ARG A 191 -2.16 -1.20 -19.65
CA ARG A 191 -0.73 -0.88 -19.40
C ARG A 191 -0.08 -1.87 -18.44
N VAL A 192 -0.81 -2.27 -17.38
CA VAL A 192 -0.31 -3.26 -16.41
C VAL A 192 -0.13 -4.62 -17.07
N PHE A 193 -1.09 -5.09 -17.84
CA PHE A 193 -1.03 -6.37 -18.53
C PHE A 193 0.09 -6.40 -19.57
N GLU A 194 0.24 -5.34 -20.36
CA GLU A 194 1.38 -5.15 -21.27
C GLU A 194 2.71 -5.23 -20.51
N HIS A 195 2.80 -4.51 -19.38
CA HIS A 195 4.00 -4.47 -18.57
C HIS A 195 4.37 -5.84 -17.98
N ILE A 196 3.41 -6.60 -17.47
CA ILE A 196 3.69 -7.94 -16.91
C ILE A 196 3.73 -9.06 -17.98
N GLY A 197 3.51 -8.73 -19.26
CA GLY A 197 3.69 -9.64 -20.41
C GLY A 197 2.53 -10.60 -20.64
N VAL A 198 1.29 -10.21 -20.31
CA VAL A 198 0.06 -10.96 -20.60
C VAL A 198 -0.85 -10.20 -21.57
N ALA A 199 -1.88 -10.87 -22.10
CA ALA A 199 -2.78 -10.31 -23.09
C ALA A 199 -3.49 -9.00 -22.59
N PRO A 200 -3.22 -7.83 -23.20
CA PRO A 200 -3.73 -6.56 -22.71
C PRO A 200 -5.22 -6.33 -22.97
N SER A 201 -5.84 -7.16 -23.77
CA SER A 201 -7.27 -7.06 -24.11
C SER A 201 -8.19 -7.68 -23.06
N PHE A 202 -7.66 -8.39 -22.08
CA PHE A 202 -8.46 -9.00 -21.03
C PHE A 202 -9.18 -7.93 -20.18
N GLN A 203 -10.44 -8.16 -19.90
CA GLN A 203 -11.27 -7.27 -19.09
C GLN A 203 -11.76 -8.00 -17.83
N PRO A 204 -11.20 -7.70 -16.66
CA PRO A 204 -11.68 -8.27 -15.41
C PRO A 204 -13.06 -7.74 -15.03
N VAL A 205 -13.82 -8.52 -14.29
CA VAL A 205 -15.12 -8.11 -13.74
C VAL A 205 -14.94 -7.25 -12.49
N GLY A 206 -15.92 -6.39 -12.18
CA GLY A 206 -15.91 -5.57 -10.98
C GLY A 206 -14.88 -4.44 -11.00
N LEU A 207 -14.63 -3.86 -12.17
CA LEU A 207 -13.70 -2.73 -12.35
C LEU A 207 -13.98 -1.55 -11.40
N THR A 208 -15.26 -1.26 -11.17
CA THR A 208 -15.71 -0.13 -10.35
C THR A 208 -15.96 -0.51 -8.89
N ASP A 209 -15.78 -1.79 -8.51
CA ASP A 209 -15.99 -2.24 -7.15
C ASP A 209 -15.01 -1.61 -6.16
N ARG A 210 -15.50 -0.99 -5.12
CA ARG A 210 -14.68 -0.45 -4.03
C ARG A 210 -14.26 -1.57 -3.09
N LYS A 211 -12.99 -1.96 -3.09
CA LYS A 211 -12.44 -3.09 -2.31
C LYS A 211 -12.16 -2.80 -0.83
N ASN A 212 -12.09 -1.55 -0.40
CA ASN A 212 -11.80 -1.19 0.99
C ASN A 212 -12.80 -0.16 1.49
N VAL A 213 -13.94 -0.62 1.97
CA VAL A 213 -14.93 0.25 2.61
C VAL A 213 -14.39 0.72 3.96
N ARG A 214 -14.50 2.03 4.22
CA ARG A 214 -14.17 2.61 5.53
C ARG A 214 -15.02 1.93 6.61
N LEU A 215 -14.40 1.50 7.70
CA LEU A 215 -15.17 1.04 8.86
C LEU A 215 -15.93 2.22 9.45
N LYS A 216 -17.16 1.96 9.92
CA LYS A 216 -17.92 2.96 10.64
C LYS A 216 -17.15 3.42 11.88
N PRO A 217 -17.18 4.71 12.23
CA PRO A 217 -16.55 5.23 13.43
C PRO A 217 -16.97 4.50 14.70
N TYR A 218 -18.24 4.11 14.78
CA TYR A 218 -18.79 3.29 15.85
C TYR A 218 -18.02 1.98 16.06
N ASP A 219 -17.75 1.22 15.01
CA ASP A 219 -17.02 -0.05 15.10
C ASP A 219 -15.61 0.13 15.64
N ILE A 220 -14.97 1.26 15.31
CA ILE A 220 -13.67 1.61 15.85
C ILE A 220 -13.76 1.88 17.34
N ARG A 221 -14.73 2.68 17.79
CA ARG A 221 -14.92 2.99 19.22
C ARG A 221 -15.20 1.73 20.03
N VAL A 222 -16.02 0.81 19.53
CA VAL A 222 -16.29 -0.47 20.19
C VAL A 222 -15.01 -1.27 20.40
N ARG A 223 -14.06 -1.24 19.48
CA ARG A 223 -12.77 -1.95 19.61
C ARG A 223 -11.89 -1.40 20.74
N TYR A 224 -11.99 -0.09 21.00
CA TYR A 224 -11.19 0.59 22.02
C TYR A 224 -11.90 0.70 23.38
N ALA A 225 -13.16 0.41 23.44
CA ALA A 225 -13.94 0.44 24.69
C ALA A 225 -13.60 -0.75 25.58
N GLY A 226 -13.42 -0.49 26.89
CA GLY A 226 -13.39 -1.55 27.90
C GLY A 226 -14.73 -2.30 28.01
N ARG A 227 -14.82 -3.30 28.91
CA ARG A 227 -16.04 -4.12 29.09
C ARG A 227 -17.30 -3.27 29.31
N ILE A 228 -17.23 -2.23 30.15
CA ILE A 228 -18.35 -1.34 30.47
C ILE A 228 -18.70 -0.48 29.25
N GLY A 229 -17.71 0.13 28.61
CA GLY A 229 -17.92 0.96 27.43
C GLY A 229 -18.51 0.18 26.25
N ARG A 230 -18.11 -1.08 26.04
CA ARG A 230 -18.74 -1.94 25.02
C ARG A 230 -20.22 -2.24 25.29
N ARG A 231 -20.61 -2.39 26.56
CA ARG A 231 -22.03 -2.54 26.93
C ARG A 231 -22.81 -1.26 26.65
N ALA A 232 -22.28 -0.12 27.04
CA ALA A 232 -22.91 1.18 26.77
C ALA A 232 -23.06 1.47 25.27
N LEU A 233 -22.01 1.19 24.47
CA LEU A 233 -22.05 1.41 23.02
C LEU A 233 -23.07 0.50 22.30
N LYS A 234 -23.37 -0.68 22.83
CA LYS A 234 -24.44 -1.55 22.29
C LYS A 234 -25.85 -0.92 22.40
N LEU A 235 -26.01 0.08 23.26
CA LEU A 235 -27.26 0.81 23.42
C LEU A 235 -27.39 1.98 22.44
N VAL A 236 -26.34 2.27 21.65
CA VAL A 236 -26.37 3.35 20.64
C VAL A 236 -27.24 2.91 19.46
N PRO A 237 -28.34 3.62 19.18
CA PRO A 237 -29.20 3.30 18.05
C PRO A 237 -28.43 3.33 16.70
N PRO A 238 -28.80 2.49 15.72
CA PRO A 238 -28.14 2.46 14.41
C PRO A 238 -28.02 3.82 13.72
N ALA A 239 -29.03 4.68 13.86
CA ALA A 239 -29.03 6.03 13.30
C ALA A 239 -27.90 6.95 13.82
N PHE A 240 -27.36 6.66 15.00
CA PHE A 240 -26.27 7.45 15.61
C PHE A 240 -24.88 6.81 15.42
N GLN A 241 -24.80 5.63 14.83
CA GLN A 241 -23.51 4.92 14.65
C GLN A 241 -22.60 5.58 13.61
N ASP A 242 -23.17 6.36 12.70
CA ASP A 242 -22.44 7.11 11.66
C ASP A 242 -22.28 8.60 12.01
N HIS A 243 -22.54 9.00 13.27
CA HIS A 243 -22.48 10.41 13.67
C HIS A 243 -21.05 10.98 13.50
N PRO A 244 -20.87 12.19 12.89
CA PRO A 244 -19.55 12.78 12.63
C PRO A 244 -18.67 12.94 13.88
N ALA A 245 -19.27 13.16 15.06
CA ALA A 245 -18.54 13.24 16.33
C ALA A 245 -17.77 11.94 16.69
N LEU A 246 -18.02 10.84 15.99
CA LEU A 246 -17.30 9.57 16.13
C LEU A 246 -16.07 9.51 15.21
N ASP A 247 -15.97 10.39 14.23
CA ASP A 247 -14.83 10.43 13.30
C ASP A 247 -13.53 10.87 13.98
N PHE A 248 -12.43 10.68 13.27
CA PHE A 248 -11.17 11.27 13.70
C PHE A 248 -11.25 12.77 13.50
N PRO A 249 -10.75 13.56 14.46
CA PRO A 249 -10.68 15.01 14.27
C PRO A 249 -9.82 15.32 13.04
N ASP A 250 -10.22 16.33 12.30
CA ASP A 250 -9.37 16.93 11.29
C ASP A 250 -8.12 17.49 11.99
N ASP A 251 -6.98 17.29 11.36
CA ASP A 251 -5.69 17.77 11.86
C ASP A 251 -4.96 18.55 10.75
N PRO A 252 -5.44 19.76 10.42
CA PRO A 252 -4.85 20.57 9.36
C PRO A 252 -3.38 20.91 9.62
N GLU A 253 -3.00 21.14 10.88
CA GLU A 253 -1.62 21.42 11.26
C GLU A 253 -0.73 20.19 11.03
N GLY A 254 -1.21 19.01 11.39
CA GLY A 254 -0.52 17.75 11.14
C GLY A 254 -0.37 17.45 9.65
N GLU A 255 -1.37 17.80 8.84
CA GLU A 255 -1.31 17.66 7.38
C GLU A 255 -0.33 18.64 6.75
N GLN A 256 -0.32 19.89 7.19
CA GLN A 256 0.66 20.88 6.74
C GLN A 256 2.08 20.47 7.12
N TRP A 257 2.26 19.92 8.31
CA TRP A 257 3.55 19.36 8.71
C TRP A 257 3.95 18.18 7.83
N LEU A 258 3.07 17.22 7.57
CA LEU A 258 3.37 16.12 6.64
C LEU A 258 3.73 16.64 5.26
N TRP A 259 3.01 17.66 4.78
CA TRP A 259 3.34 18.28 3.50
C TRP A 259 4.75 18.86 3.49
N SER A 260 5.14 19.61 4.55
CA SER A 260 6.50 20.16 4.63
C SER A 260 7.60 19.09 4.63
N VAL A 261 7.30 17.89 5.14
CA VAL A 261 8.20 16.73 5.07
C VAL A 261 8.28 16.15 3.66
N TYR A 262 7.14 16.09 2.95
CA TYR A 262 7.07 15.42 1.64
C TYR A 262 7.33 16.33 0.45
N GLU A 263 7.19 17.65 0.57
CA GLU A 263 7.34 18.57 -0.56
C GLU A 263 8.71 18.49 -1.24
N PRO A 264 9.85 18.43 -0.53
CA PRO A 264 11.15 18.16 -1.14
C PRO A 264 11.18 16.79 -1.85
N GLU A 265 10.69 15.76 -1.20
CA GLU A 265 10.64 14.40 -1.72
C GLU A 265 9.77 14.27 -2.99
N ILE A 266 8.70 15.10 -3.12
CA ILE A 266 7.86 15.12 -4.32
C ILE A 266 8.65 15.66 -5.51
N ARG A 267 9.47 16.69 -5.32
CA ARG A 267 10.35 17.24 -6.39
C ARG A 267 11.37 16.20 -6.83
N ASP A 268 12.06 15.58 -5.88
CA ASP A 268 13.01 14.52 -6.17
C ASP A 268 12.36 13.33 -6.91
N LEU A 269 11.11 13.02 -6.53
CA LEU A 269 10.32 11.98 -7.20
C LEU A 269 9.91 12.37 -8.62
N GLU A 270 9.52 13.63 -8.86
CA GLU A 270 9.20 14.13 -10.20
C GLU A 270 10.41 14.03 -11.12
N ASP A 271 11.58 14.42 -10.63
CA ASP A 271 12.84 14.33 -11.36
C ASP A 271 13.20 12.86 -11.64
N LEU A 272 13.09 11.98 -10.64
CA LEU A 272 13.35 10.55 -10.79
C LEU A 272 12.43 9.88 -11.82
N LEU A 273 11.17 10.31 -11.87
CA LEU A 273 10.16 9.73 -12.76
C LEU A 273 10.12 10.43 -14.14
N GLY A 274 10.73 11.59 -14.29
CA GLY A 274 10.66 12.41 -15.51
C GLY A 274 9.24 12.90 -15.80
N GLN A 275 8.39 13.09 -14.78
CA GLN A 275 7.01 13.55 -14.95
C GLN A 275 6.54 14.38 -13.75
N ARG A 276 5.67 15.37 -14.03
CA ARG A 276 5.02 16.15 -12.98
C ARG A 276 3.92 15.34 -12.30
N LEU A 277 3.86 15.46 -10.96
CA LEU A 277 2.81 14.91 -10.14
C LEU A 277 1.83 16.02 -9.77
N LEU A 278 0.55 15.82 -10.06
CA LEU A 278 -0.49 16.82 -9.76
C LEU A 278 -0.90 16.79 -8.28
N TRP A 279 0.06 16.60 -7.39
CA TRP A 279 -0.16 16.61 -5.96
C TRP A 279 -0.01 18.03 -5.41
N ASN A 280 -1.08 18.57 -4.91
CA ASN A 280 -1.11 19.91 -4.34
C ASN A 280 -1.01 19.86 -2.82
N ARG A 281 -0.52 20.94 -2.23
CA ARG A 281 -0.57 21.14 -0.78
C ARG A 281 -2.00 20.96 -0.29
N PRO A 282 -2.23 20.18 0.81
CA PRO A 282 -3.57 20.05 1.39
C PRO A 282 -4.15 21.43 1.70
N ARG A 283 -5.36 21.69 1.23
CA ARG A 283 -6.10 22.88 1.67
C ARG A 283 -6.61 22.63 3.08
N ALA A 284 -6.78 23.68 3.86
CA ALA A 284 -7.33 23.61 5.23
C ALA A 284 -8.77 23.04 5.28
N GLU A 285 -9.42 22.92 4.11
CA GLU A 285 -10.80 22.49 3.96
C GLU A 285 -10.94 21.49 2.81
N VAL A 286 -10.48 20.25 2.99
CA VAL A 286 -10.89 19.20 2.06
C VAL A 286 -11.45 18.04 2.86
N HIS A 287 -12.77 17.95 2.84
CA HIS A 287 -13.46 16.74 3.28
C HIS A 287 -13.10 15.60 2.31
N ASP A 288 -12.33 14.64 2.80
CA ASP A 288 -11.96 13.46 2.03
C ASP A 288 -13.08 12.41 2.06
N TYR A 289 -13.34 11.91 0.90
CA TYR A 289 -14.26 10.82 0.56
C TYR A 289 -13.88 9.46 1.15
#